data_6451bc67809432a8c4a1ab025e70642f
#
_entry.id   6451bc67809432a8c4a1ab025e70642f
#
_cell.length_a   1.000
_cell.length_b   1.000
_cell.length_c   1.000
_cell.angle_alpha   90.00
_cell.angle_beta   90.00
_cell.angle_gamma   90.00
#
_symmetry.space_group_name_H-M   'P 1'
#
loop_
_entity.id
_entity.type
_entity.pdbx_description
1 polymer ?
#
loop_
_entity_poly.entity_id
_entity_poly.type
_entity_poly.pdbx_seq_one_letter_code
_entity_poly.pdbx_strand_id
1 'polypeptide(L)'
;LYVHGGNGDENLYLIDGTPLYNTNHALGLFSSFNADVVKNVDFYKSGFPARYGGRLSSVVDVRTADGNMNQFHGAYRIGLLDASVQFEGPIRKGKTSYNIGMRRSWMDLLSRPLTKAFSEPDDKLSIGYYFMDLNAKVTHRFNDRSKIDLSLYHGKDSWDVKDDFDQSKADGYQPNQSYDKDLTKSQLDWGN
;
A
#
# COMPACT_ATOMS: atom_id res chain seq x y z
N LEU A 1 10.37 11.23 3.78
CA LEU A 1 10.75 12.47 3.12
C LEU A 1 11.06 13.53 4.19
N TYR A 2 12.23 14.14 4.14
CA TYR A 2 12.66 15.24 5.02
C TYR A 2 12.74 16.51 4.18
N VAL A 3 12.01 17.54 4.57
CA VAL A 3 11.92 18.80 3.82
C VAL A 3 12.20 19.96 4.78
N HIS A 4 13.11 20.86 4.42
CA HIS A 4 13.49 22.06 5.19
C HIS A 4 13.86 21.78 6.66
N GLY A 5 14.49 20.63 6.94
CA GLY A 5 14.88 20.24 8.30
C GLY A 5 13.71 19.76 9.18
N GLY A 6 12.50 19.68 8.64
CA GLY A 6 11.35 19.13 9.34
C GLY A 6 11.36 17.60 9.39
N ASN A 7 10.67 17.04 10.35
CA ASN A 7 10.50 15.59 10.51
C ASN A 7 9.59 14.99 9.42
N GLY A 8 9.67 13.68 9.23
CA GLY A 8 8.87 12.97 8.23
C GLY A 8 7.36 13.08 8.44
N ASP A 9 6.91 13.24 9.68
CA ASP A 9 5.53 13.40 10.11
C ASP A 9 4.97 14.82 9.94
N GLU A 10 5.84 15.80 9.65
CA GLU A 10 5.43 17.17 9.37
C GLU A 10 5.00 17.41 7.91
N ASN A 11 5.10 16.39 7.07
CA ASN A 11 4.64 16.43 5.70
C ASN A 11 3.18 15.98 5.59
N LEU A 12 2.39 16.69 4.80
CA LEU A 12 1.02 16.29 4.46
C LEU A 12 1.03 15.51 3.14
N TYR A 13 0.55 14.27 3.19
CA TYR A 13 0.34 13.47 2.01
C TYR A 13 -1.16 13.36 1.73
N LEU A 14 -1.55 13.63 0.49
CA LEU A 14 -2.93 13.57 0.04
C LEU A 14 -3.03 12.61 -1.16
N ILE A 15 -4.14 11.87 -1.21
CA ILE A 15 -4.58 11.17 -2.41
C ILE A 15 -5.98 11.66 -2.79
N ASP A 16 -6.11 12.22 -3.98
CA ASP A 16 -7.35 12.88 -4.46
C ASP A 16 -7.94 13.88 -3.44
N GLY A 17 -7.07 14.61 -2.72
CA GLY A 17 -7.45 15.61 -1.71
C GLY A 17 -7.76 15.06 -0.31
N THR A 18 -7.69 13.74 -0.09
CA THR A 18 -7.91 13.12 1.22
C THR A 18 -6.57 12.80 1.89
N PRO A 19 -6.36 13.13 3.18
CA PRO A 19 -5.13 12.83 3.90
C PRO A 19 -4.84 11.34 3.97
N LEU A 20 -3.62 10.95 3.60
CA LEU A 20 -3.11 9.60 3.73
C LEU A 20 -2.15 9.55 4.92
N TYR A 21 -2.51 8.83 5.96
CA TYR A 21 -1.73 8.75 7.20
C TYR A 21 -0.61 7.71 7.10
N ASN A 22 -0.86 6.62 6.40
CA ASN A 22 0.16 5.59 6.19
C ASN A 22 0.66 5.64 4.74
N THR A 23 1.84 6.23 4.57
CA THR A 23 2.39 6.56 3.24
C THR A 23 3.33 5.51 2.68
N ASN A 24 3.62 4.46 3.46
CA ASN A 24 4.61 3.46 3.11
C ASN A 24 4.21 2.06 3.57
N HIS A 25 4.64 1.07 2.81
CA HIS A 25 4.61 -0.35 3.17
C HIS A 25 6.00 -0.83 3.58
N ALA A 26 6.08 -1.99 4.24
CA ALA A 26 7.33 -2.64 4.61
C ALA A 26 8.31 -1.69 5.34
N LEU A 27 7.83 -0.96 6.36
CA LEU A 27 8.65 -0.03 7.16
C LEU A 27 9.35 1.07 6.31
N GLY A 28 8.74 1.47 5.21
CA GLY A 28 9.25 2.56 4.35
C GLY A 28 9.98 2.11 3.09
N LEU A 29 10.06 0.81 2.80
CA LEU A 29 10.71 0.30 1.59
C LEU A 29 9.86 0.51 0.33
N PHE A 30 8.52 0.52 0.46
CA PHE A 30 7.60 0.74 -0.65
C PHE A 30 6.66 1.90 -0.35
N SER A 31 6.37 2.70 -1.37
CA SER A 31 5.36 3.74 -1.29
C SER A 31 3.95 3.14 -1.34
N SER A 32 3.02 3.69 -0.57
CA SER A 32 1.59 3.36 -0.66
C SER A 32 0.94 3.90 -1.94
N PHE A 33 1.61 4.80 -2.66
CA PHE A 33 1.11 5.31 -3.92
C PHE A 33 1.38 4.32 -5.06
N ASN A 34 0.32 3.79 -5.65
CA ASN A 34 0.40 2.96 -6.84
C ASN A 34 0.62 3.84 -8.08
N ALA A 35 1.84 3.84 -8.62
CA ALA A 35 2.21 4.68 -9.75
C ALA A 35 1.36 4.44 -11.02
N ASP A 36 0.80 3.24 -11.18
CA ASP A 36 0.03 2.88 -12.36
C ASP A 36 -1.31 3.64 -12.46
N VAL A 37 -1.87 4.09 -11.31
CA VAL A 37 -3.10 4.89 -11.28
C VAL A 37 -2.86 6.38 -11.10
N VAL A 38 -1.63 6.81 -10.85
CA VAL A 38 -1.29 8.22 -10.61
C VAL A 38 -1.31 9.00 -11.92
N LYS A 39 -2.00 10.14 -11.93
CA LYS A 39 -2.02 11.09 -13.03
C LYS A 39 -1.05 12.25 -12.82
N ASN A 40 -1.02 12.80 -11.61
CA ASN A 40 -0.23 13.98 -11.28
C ASN A 40 0.19 13.96 -9.81
N VAL A 41 1.33 14.57 -9.54
CA VAL A 41 1.83 14.79 -8.18
C VAL A 41 2.24 16.25 -8.07
N ASP A 42 1.55 16.99 -7.22
CA ASP A 42 1.91 18.37 -6.88
C ASP A 42 2.67 18.38 -5.56
N PHE A 43 3.89 18.91 -5.59
CA PHE A 43 4.76 18.99 -4.42
C PHE A 43 5.01 20.45 -4.02
N TYR A 44 4.52 20.82 -2.84
CA TYR A 44 4.69 22.15 -2.26
C TYR A 44 5.70 22.07 -1.11
N LYS A 45 6.89 22.64 -1.30
CA LYS A 45 7.95 22.68 -0.28
C LYS A 45 7.72 23.74 0.77
N SER A 46 7.09 24.86 0.40
CA SER A 46 6.76 26.00 1.24
C SER A 46 5.71 26.85 0.55
N GLY A 47 5.04 27.74 1.28
CA GLY A 47 4.07 28.68 0.69
C GLY A 47 2.87 27.97 0.05
N PHE A 48 2.46 26.83 0.58
CA PHE A 48 1.30 26.10 0.08
C PHE A 48 0.01 26.90 0.32
N PRO A 49 -1.00 26.77 -0.57
CA PRO A 49 -2.28 27.43 -0.44
C PRO A 49 -2.97 27.18 0.90
N ALA A 50 -3.75 28.16 1.38
CA ALA A 50 -4.44 28.12 2.68
C ALA A 50 -5.44 26.94 2.82
N ARG A 51 -5.81 26.26 1.72
CA ARG A 51 -6.63 25.05 1.73
C ARG A 51 -5.91 23.85 2.37
N TYR A 52 -4.59 23.87 2.42
CA TYR A 52 -3.79 22.84 3.06
C TYR A 52 -3.42 23.29 4.47
N GLY A 53 -3.84 22.55 5.47
CA GLY A 53 -3.55 22.82 6.88
C GLY A 53 -3.06 21.58 7.62
N GLY A 54 -2.66 21.80 8.88
CA GLY A 54 -2.34 20.68 9.81
C GLY A 54 -0.92 20.10 9.70
N ARG A 55 -0.09 20.58 8.76
CA ARG A 55 1.33 20.21 8.62
C ARG A 55 2.17 21.44 8.29
N LEU A 56 3.46 21.42 8.69
CA LEU A 56 4.32 22.60 8.67
C LEU A 56 5.40 22.57 7.59
N SER A 57 5.82 21.38 7.15
CA SER A 57 7.02 21.23 6.33
C SER A 57 6.71 21.20 4.83
N SER A 58 5.85 20.30 4.37
CA SER A 58 5.51 20.19 2.95
C SER A 58 4.15 19.56 2.71
N VAL A 59 3.65 19.70 1.48
CA VAL A 59 2.43 19.03 0.99
C VAL A 59 2.75 18.24 -0.27
N VAL A 60 2.37 16.98 -0.30
CA VAL A 60 2.41 16.10 -1.47
C VAL A 60 0.97 15.75 -1.82
N ASP A 61 0.44 16.35 -2.88
CA ASP A 61 -0.93 16.10 -3.37
C ASP A 61 -0.87 15.18 -4.60
N VAL A 62 -1.21 13.91 -4.39
CA VAL A 62 -1.23 12.89 -5.43
C VAL A 62 -2.65 12.78 -5.99
N ARG A 63 -2.77 12.88 -7.30
CA ARG A 63 -4.05 12.75 -7.99
C ARG A 63 -4.06 11.54 -8.88
N THR A 64 -5.08 10.72 -8.72
CA THR A 64 -5.31 9.55 -9.55
C THR A 64 -5.99 9.93 -10.88
N ALA A 65 -5.81 9.09 -11.89
CA ALA A 65 -6.41 9.30 -13.21
C ALA A 65 -7.93 9.16 -13.16
N ASP A 66 -8.62 9.99 -13.94
CA ASP A 66 -10.08 10.02 -14.00
C ASP A 66 -10.68 8.82 -14.76
N GLY A 67 -9.82 8.04 -15.46
CA GLY A 67 -10.24 6.97 -16.35
C GLY A 67 -10.63 7.46 -17.74
N ASN A 68 -10.61 6.57 -18.71
CA ASN A 68 -10.95 6.90 -20.10
C ASN A 68 -12.47 6.96 -20.29
N MET A 69 -12.98 8.07 -20.81
CA MET A 69 -14.42 8.27 -21.00
C MET A 69 -14.97 7.67 -22.29
N ASN A 70 -14.10 7.19 -23.18
CA ASN A 70 -14.51 6.74 -24.52
C ASN A 70 -14.23 5.26 -24.79
N GLN A 71 -13.10 4.74 -24.27
CA GLN A 71 -12.61 3.41 -24.56
C GLN A 71 -12.17 2.71 -23.28
N PHE A 72 -12.31 1.39 -23.27
CA PHE A 72 -11.76 0.55 -22.22
C PHE A 72 -10.26 0.35 -22.46
N HIS A 73 -9.48 0.48 -21.38
CA HIS A 73 -8.06 0.12 -21.35
C HIS A 73 -7.81 -0.76 -20.14
N GLY A 74 -6.92 -1.72 -20.31
CA GLY A 74 -6.40 -2.53 -19.22
C GLY A 74 -4.89 -2.61 -19.33
N ALA A 75 -4.22 -2.56 -18.19
CA ALA A 75 -2.78 -2.73 -18.10
C ALA A 75 -2.45 -3.69 -16.95
N TYR A 76 -1.34 -4.39 -17.08
CA TYR A 76 -0.77 -5.17 -16.00
C TYR A 76 0.74 -4.98 -15.97
N ARG A 77 1.30 -5.06 -14.79
CA ARG A 77 2.74 -5.03 -14.55
C ARG A 77 3.11 -6.19 -13.62
N ILE A 78 4.16 -6.90 -13.97
CA ILE A 78 4.74 -7.96 -13.16
C ILE A 78 6.18 -7.58 -12.89
N GLY A 79 6.50 -7.27 -11.65
CA GLY A 79 7.84 -6.97 -11.17
C GLY A 79 8.41 -8.11 -10.33
N LEU A 80 9.66 -7.96 -9.91
CA LEU A 80 10.33 -8.95 -9.05
C LEU A 80 9.67 -9.09 -7.68
N LEU A 81 9.18 -8.00 -7.12
CA LEU A 81 8.67 -7.94 -5.74
C LEU A 81 7.14 -7.71 -5.66
N ASP A 82 6.53 -7.17 -6.72
CA ASP A 82 5.11 -6.87 -6.78
C ASP A 82 4.52 -7.06 -8.17
N ALA A 83 3.20 -7.15 -8.24
CA ALA A 83 2.44 -7.02 -9.46
C ALA A 83 1.29 -6.04 -9.27
N SER A 84 0.90 -5.44 -10.39
CA SER A 84 -0.25 -4.57 -10.45
C SER A 84 -1.11 -4.85 -11.68
N VAL A 85 -2.39 -4.55 -11.53
CA VAL A 85 -3.36 -4.52 -12.63
C VAL A 85 -4.13 -3.22 -12.55
N GLN A 86 -4.47 -2.67 -13.71
CA GLN A 86 -5.29 -1.47 -13.83
C GLN A 86 -6.33 -1.68 -14.91
N PHE A 87 -7.54 -1.22 -14.65
CA PHE A 87 -8.64 -1.19 -15.61
C PHE A 87 -9.30 0.18 -15.57
N GLU A 88 -9.50 0.75 -16.75
CA GLU A 88 -10.21 2.01 -16.89
C GLU A 88 -11.15 1.97 -18.09
N GLY A 89 -12.21 2.75 -18.03
CA GLY A 89 -13.14 2.81 -19.15
C GLY A 89 -14.40 3.61 -18.86
N PRO A 90 -15.28 3.75 -19.87
CA PRO A 90 -16.54 4.45 -19.73
C PRO A 90 -17.60 3.58 -19.05
N ILE A 91 -18.26 4.13 -18.03
CA ILE A 91 -19.58 3.67 -17.59
C ILE A 91 -20.64 4.25 -18.53
N ARG A 92 -20.50 5.54 -18.84
CA ARG A 92 -21.32 6.23 -19.84
C ARG A 92 -20.40 7.05 -20.74
N LYS A 93 -20.31 6.68 -22.02
CA LYS A 93 -19.40 7.34 -22.98
C LYS A 93 -19.53 8.85 -22.94
N GLY A 94 -18.39 9.53 -22.88
CA GLY A 94 -18.26 10.96 -22.84
C GLY A 94 -18.71 11.67 -21.55
N LYS A 95 -19.25 10.92 -20.55
CA LYS A 95 -19.79 11.50 -19.31
C LYS A 95 -19.27 10.88 -18.04
N THR A 96 -19.18 9.55 -17.97
CA THR A 96 -18.81 8.84 -16.74
C THR A 96 -17.77 7.80 -17.03
N SER A 97 -16.68 7.85 -16.31
CA SER A 97 -15.59 6.85 -16.39
C SER A 97 -15.27 6.28 -15.03
N TYR A 98 -14.57 5.16 -15.05
CA TYR A 98 -13.96 4.56 -13.88
C TYR A 98 -12.49 4.28 -14.12
N ASN A 99 -11.72 4.24 -13.04
CA ASN A 99 -10.34 3.77 -13.00
C ASN A 99 -10.16 2.93 -11.73
N ILE A 100 -9.74 1.70 -11.87
CA ILE A 100 -9.51 0.77 -10.78
C ILE A 100 -8.11 0.21 -10.94
N GLY A 101 -7.29 0.32 -9.89
CA GLY A 101 -5.97 -0.25 -9.84
C GLY A 101 -5.78 -1.08 -8.58
N MET A 102 -5.16 -2.24 -8.72
CA MET A 102 -4.80 -3.11 -7.63
C MET A 102 -3.31 -3.46 -7.74
N ARG A 103 -2.62 -3.45 -6.60
CA ARG A 103 -1.23 -3.86 -6.50
C ARG A 103 -1.07 -4.81 -5.31
N ARG A 104 -0.27 -5.86 -5.48
CA ARG A 104 0.11 -6.78 -4.40
C ARG A 104 1.59 -7.12 -4.51
N SER A 105 2.29 -7.12 -3.38
CA SER A 105 3.62 -7.71 -3.31
C SER A 105 3.52 -9.22 -3.07
N TRP A 106 4.52 -9.96 -3.52
CA TRP A 106 4.67 -11.39 -3.25
C TRP A 106 5.93 -11.72 -2.47
N MET A 107 6.35 -10.81 -1.62
CA MET A 107 7.51 -11.01 -0.76
C MET A 107 7.32 -12.23 0.16
N ASP A 108 6.09 -12.56 0.54
CA ASP A 108 5.72 -13.77 1.28
C ASP A 108 6.07 -15.07 0.53
N LEU A 109 5.94 -15.07 -0.80
CA LEU A 109 6.30 -16.22 -1.64
C LEU A 109 7.82 -16.40 -1.78
N LEU A 110 8.57 -15.31 -1.68
CA LEU A 110 10.04 -15.31 -1.79
C LEU A 110 10.71 -15.52 -0.43
N SER A 111 10.22 -14.86 0.62
CA SER A 111 10.84 -14.89 1.95
C SER A 111 10.68 -16.22 2.65
N ARG A 112 9.50 -16.86 2.57
CA ARG A 112 9.23 -18.13 3.25
C ARG A 112 10.17 -19.28 2.84
N PRO A 113 10.39 -19.56 1.54
CA PRO A 113 11.35 -20.61 1.16
C PRO A 113 12.79 -20.22 1.50
N LEU A 114 13.12 -18.93 1.43
CA LEU A 114 14.46 -18.44 1.73
C LEU A 114 14.77 -18.57 3.23
N THR A 115 13.88 -18.12 4.11
CA THR A 115 14.06 -18.27 5.56
C THR A 115 14.17 -19.73 5.97
N LYS A 116 13.33 -20.61 5.40
CA LYS A 116 13.41 -22.05 5.64
C LYS A 116 14.74 -22.69 5.18
N ALA A 117 15.31 -22.20 4.08
CA ALA A 117 16.57 -22.72 3.54
C ALA A 117 17.80 -22.30 4.37
N PHE A 118 17.71 -21.14 5.04
CA PHE A 118 18.79 -20.59 5.87
C PHE A 118 18.61 -20.82 7.38
N SER A 119 17.46 -21.37 7.81
CA SER A 119 17.23 -21.77 9.19
C SER A 119 18.00 -23.04 9.51
N GLU A 120 18.50 -23.17 10.73
CA GLU A 120 19.11 -24.40 11.21
C GLU A 120 18.09 -25.54 11.23
N PRO A 121 18.54 -26.83 11.18
CA PRO A 121 17.62 -27.97 11.13
C PRO A 121 16.64 -28.07 12.29
N ASP A 122 16.99 -27.46 13.44
CA ASP A 122 16.22 -27.49 14.68
C ASP A 122 15.42 -26.21 14.93
N ASP A 123 15.70 -25.13 14.16
CA ASP A 123 15.06 -23.81 14.29
C ASP A 123 14.45 -23.42 12.94
N LYS A 124 13.12 -23.50 12.81
CA LYS A 124 12.39 -23.28 11.57
C LYS A 124 11.69 -21.92 11.60
N LEU A 125 12.47 -20.85 11.55
CA LEU A 125 11.94 -19.51 11.39
C LEU A 125 11.36 -19.36 9.98
N SER A 126 10.09 -18.96 9.89
CA SER A 126 9.42 -18.61 8.64
C SER A 126 8.80 -17.23 8.74
N ILE A 127 9.33 -16.30 7.97
CA ILE A 127 8.82 -14.93 7.91
C ILE A 127 8.11 -14.73 6.58
N GLY A 128 6.83 -14.34 6.63
CA GLY A 128 6.04 -13.95 5.46
C GLY A 128 5.60 -12.51 5.59
N TYR A 129 5.79 -11.73 4.54
CA TYR A 129 5.28 -10.37 4.45
C TYR A 129 4.67 -10.12 3.07
N TYR A 130 3.51 -9.50 3.03
CA TYR A 130 2.97 -8.93 1.80
C TYR A 130 2.20 -7.65 2.09
N PHE A 131 2.11 -6.79 1.11
CA PHE A 131 1.18 -5.67 1.10
C PHE A 131 0.23 -5.74 -0.10
N MET A 132 -0.88 -5.05 0.01
CA MET A 132 -1.86 -4.90 -1.07
C MET A 132 -2.45 -3.49 -1.03
N ASP A 133 -2.59 -2.89 -2.21
CA ASP A 133 -3.27 -1.62 -2.41
C ASP A 133 -4.42 -1.79 -3.39
N LEU A 134 -5.51 -1.13 -3.09
CA LEU A 134 -6.66 -0.95 -3.98
C LEU A 134 -6.93 0.54 -4.14
N ASN A 135 -7.00 0.99 -5.37
CA ASN A 135 -7.44 2.32 -5.75
C ASN A 135 -8.64 2.18 -6.67
N ALA A 136 -9.69 2.95 -6.41
CA ALA A 136 -10.85 3.02 -7.29
C ALA A 136 -11.32 4.46 -7.38
N LYS A 137 -11.63 4.91 -8.60
CA LYS A 137 -12.15 6.25 -8.85
C LYS A 137 -13.26 6.20 -9.88
N VAL A 138 -14.32 6.93 -9.62
CA VAL A 138 -15.39 7.17 -10.59
C VAL A 138 -15.51 8.67 -10.80
N THR A 139 -15.45 9.08 -12.05
CA THR A 139 -15.56 10.48 -12.46
C THR A 139 -16.82 10.66 -13.28
N HIS A 140 -17.67 11.61 -12.90
CA HIS A 140 -18.83 12.04 -13.69
C HIS A 140 -18.70 13.48 -14.10
N ARG A 141 -18.76 13.75 -15.40
CA ARG A 141 -18.74 15.07 -16.00
C ARG A 141 -20.15 15.52 -16.35
N PHE A 142 -20.64 16.55 -15.69
CA PHE A 142 -21.94 17.17 -15.98
C PHE A 142 -21.87 18.03 -17.26
N ASN A 143 -20.80 18.82 -17.37
CA ASN A 143 -20.48 19.69 -18.49
C ASN A 143 -18.96 19.99 -18.50
N ASP A 144 -18.49 20.85 -19.41
CA ASP A 144 -17.07 21.17 -19.56
C ASP A 144 -16.45 21.91 -18.36
N ARG A 145 -17.31 22.47 -17.47
CA ARG A 145 -16.86 23.25 -16.30
C ARG A 145 -17.11 22.55 -14.97
N SER A 146 -17.88 21.45 -14.98
CA SER A 146 -18.34 20.81 -13.74
C SER A 146 -18.19 19.31 -13.81
N LYS A 147 -17.48 18.75 -12.85
CA LYS A 147 -17.34 17.30 -12.64
C LYS A 147 -17.42 16.95 -11.16
N ILE A 148 -17.76 15.72 -10.86
CA ILE A 148 -17.67 15.13 -9.55
C ILE A 148 -16.80 13.86 -9.63
N ASP A 149 -15.95 13.69 -8.65
CA ASP A 149 -15.10 12.53 -8.49
C ASP A 149 -15.44 11.84 -7.17
N LEU A 150 -15.52 10.51 -7.21
CA LEU A 150 -15.59 9.67 -6.02
C LEU A 150 -14.36 8.76 -6.06
N SER A 151 -13.50 8.87 -5.05
CA SER A 151 -12.27 8.10 -4.92
C SER A 151 -12.33 7.22 -3.67
N LEU A 152 -11.76 6.03 -3.79
CA LEU A 152 -11.53 5.07 -2.70
C LEU A 152 -10.08 4.64 -2.74
N TYR A 153 -9.43 4.64 -1.60
CA TYR A 153 -8.14 3.99 -1.37
C TYR A 153 -8.24 3.02 -0.20
N HIS A 154 -7.66 1.84 -0.36
CA HIS A 154 -7.49 0.86 0.70
C HIS A 154 -6.10 0.24 0.62
N GLY A 155 -5.38 0.26 1.73
CA GLY A 155 -4.07 -0.35 1.88
C GLY A 155 -4.09 -1.42 2.97
N LYS A 156 -3.27 -2.46 2.79
CA LYS A 156 -3.13 -3.56 3.74
C LYS A 156 -1.69 -4.03 3.79
N ASP A 157 -1.15 -4.15 5.00
CA ASP A 157 0.09 -4.86 5.30
C ASP A 157 -0.20 -6.11 6.12
N SER A 158 0.45 -7.20 5.80
CA SER A 158 0.31 -8.46 6.54
C SER A 158 1.67 -9.06 6.84
N TRP A 159 1.92 -9.32 8.10
CA TRP A 159 3.09 -9.99 8.63
C TRP A 159 2.69 -11.34 9.20
N ASP A 160 3.45 -12.38 8.87
CA ASP A 160 3.25 -13.75 9.38
C ASP A 160 4.64 -14.25 9.79
N VAL A 161 4.85 -14.38 11.10
CA VAL A 161 6.09 -14.91 11.68
C VAL A 161 5.74 -16.22 12.36
N LYS A 162 6.36 -17.30 11.90
CA LYS A 162 6.25 -18.63 12.50
C LYS A 162 7.62 -19.02 13.00
N ASP A 163 7.68 -19.29 14.27
CA ASP A 163 8.84 -19.85 14.96
C ASP A 163 8.46 -21.23 15.49
N ASP A 164 9.07 -22.28 14.96
CA ASP A 164 8.83 -23.68 15.34
C ASP A 164 10.09 -24.16 16.09
N PHE A 165 10.33 -23.60 17.29
CA PHE A 165 11.42 -24.01 18.15
C PHE A 165 11.07 -25.34 18.84
N ASP A 166 11.82 -26.40 18.54
CA ASP A 166 11.66 -27.70 19.20
C ASP A 166 12.36 -27.72 20.56
N GLN A 167 11.62 -27.32 21.61
CA GLN A 167 12.14 -27.31 22.98
C GLN A 167 12.46 -28.70 23.54
N SER A 168 12.05 -29.78 22.88
CA SER A 168 12.38 -31.15 23.36
C SER A 168 13.89 -31.44 23.36
N LYS A 169 14.67 -30.62 22.67
CA LYS A 169 16.13 -30.73 22.55
C LYS A 169 16.91 -29.73 23.41
N ALA A 170 16.22 -28.83 24.11
CA ALA A 170 16.85 -27.90 25.03
C ALA A 170 17.29 -28.64 26.32
N ASP A 171 18.52 -28.41 26.76
CA ASP A 171 19.04 -28.97 28.01
C ASP A 171 18.13 -28.55 29.17
N GLY A 172 17.51 -29.52 29.86
CA GLY A 172 16.61 -29.28 30.99
C GLY A 172 15.12 -29.38 30.69
N TYR A 173 14.72 -29.91 29.53
CA TYR A 173 13.32 -30.10 29.16
C TYR A 173 12.54 -30.94 30.19
N GLN A 174 11.45 -30.38 30.72
CA GLN A 174 10.48 -31.07 31.59
C GLN A 174 9.21 -31.41 30.78
N PRO A 175 8.85 -32.72 30.60
CA PRO A 175 7.77 -33.12 29.69
C PRO A 175 6.36 -32.76 30.09
N ASN A 176 6.14 -32.04 31.21
CA ASN A 176 4.79 -31.73 31.75
C ASN A 176 4.29 -30.31 31.47
N GLN A 177 4.98 -29.51 30.64
CA GLN A 177 4.46 -28.20 30.20
C GLN A 177 4.09 -28.28 28.74
N SER A 178 2.80 -28.13 28.44
CA SER A 178 2.35 -27.94 27.06
C SER A 178 2.70 -26.51 26.63
N TYR A 179 3.67 -26.39 25.72
CA TYR A 179 3.97 -25.10 25.11
C TYR A 179 3.14 -24.95 23.83
N ASP A 180 2.37 -23.86 23.78
CA ASP A 180 1.68 -23.46 22.58
C ASP A 180 2.71 -23.00 21.52
N LYS A 181 2.49 -23.38 20.28
CA LYS A 181 3.26 -22.87 19.14
C LYS A 181 3.00 -21.38 19.00
N ASP A 182 4.01 -20.56 19.23
CA ASP A 182 3.88 -19.12 19.08
C ASP A 182 3.74 -18.75 17.59
N LEU A 183 2.51 -18.58 17.18
CA LEU A 183 2.12 -18.03 15.88
C LEU A 183 1.78 -16.55 16.05
N THR A 184 2.71 -15.68 15.66
CA THR A 184 2.42 -14.25 15.62
C THR A 184 2.00 -13.85 14.22
N LYS A 185 0.73 -13.47 14.09
CA LYS A 185 0.17 -12.91 12.87
C LYS A 185 -0.35 -11.50 13.15
N SER A 186 0.24 -10.51 12.52
CA SER A 186 -0.25 -9.14 12.56
C SER A 186 -0.69 -8.65 11.19
N GLN A 187 -1.77 -7.92 11.17
CA GLN A 187 -2.38 -7.34 9.99
C GLN A 187 -2.73 -5.90 10.27
N LEU A 188 -2.36 -5.02 9.36
CA LEU A 188 -2.71 -3.61 9.39
C LEU A 188 -3.48 -3.26 8.11
N ASP A 189 -4.72 -2.82 8.28
CA ASP A 189 -5.58 -2.37 7.20
C ASP A 189 -5.85 -0.87 7.35
N TRP A 190 -5.77 -0.13 6.25
CA TRP A 190 -6.10 1.30 6.23
C TRP A 190 -6.71 1.70 4.89
N GLY A 191 -7.52 2.77 4.91
CA GLY A 191 -8.18 3.27 3.71
C GLY A 191 -8.71 4.70 3.88
N ASN A 192 -9.18 5.28 2.79
CA ASN A 192 -9.79 6.60 2.67
C ASN A 192 -11.12 6.51 1.91
#